data_7e2db631ad002cfac3c3fad656aa6441
#
_entry.id   7e2db631ad002cfac3c3fad656aa6441
#
_cell.length_a   1.000
_cell.length_b   1.000
_cell.length_c   1.000
_cell.angle_alpha   90.00
_cell.angle_beta   90.00
_cell.angle_gamma   90.00
#
_symmetry.space_group_name_H-M   'P 1'
#
loop_
_entity.id
_entity.type
_entity.pdbx_description
1 polymer ?
#
loop_
_entity_poly.entity_id
_entity_poly.type
_entity_poly.pdbx_seq_one_letter_code
_entity_poly.pdbx_strand_id
1 'polypeptide(L)'
;MPQTERYEVLIIGSGEAGKHIAWTMANAGYRTAVIERKLVGGSCPNIACLPSKNIIHSAKVASFARRAQEFGLESGSLFVNMQAVQGRKRKMVEELIDLHVDRYKTSGTELIMGSARFVGPRTVEVSLSGGGTRVIAGERVFLNCGTHAAIPNVHGLTESEPMTHVEALDLDRLPEHLVVLGGGYVGLELAQAFRRFGSRVTVIEREPQLASREDSDVGAALLELFGDEGIEVLLQTEVQHVQGRSGQKIRLDCENANGRTVIEATDVLVAAGRTPNTDGLGLDQTDVELDEKGYVRVNERLETTAPNIWAMGDCAGSPHFTHVAFDDFRIVRDNLSGGHRTTRNRLVPFCIFTDPELARVGLNESEAKNRGLEYRVAKMPMGAVLRTRTLSESRGFMKMLIDADSGRILGFTIFGVEASEPMSIVQTAMLAELPYTALRDAIFTHPTVAEGLTVLLSSVAAKEVRRAA
;
A
#
# COMPACT_ATOMS: atom_id res chain seq x y z
N MET A 1 37.57 -18.83 13.50
CA MET A 1 36.55 -17.99 12.90
C MET A 1 35.87 -18.81 11.79
N PRO A 2 34.57 -18.74 11.59
CA PRO A 2 33.95 -19.43 10.45
C PRO A 2 34.57 -18.90 9.16
N GLN A 3 34.72 -19.78 8.17
CA GLN A 3 35.26 -19.43 6.86
C GLN A 3 34.25 -18.53 6.14
N THR A 4 34.73 -17.38 5.61
CA THR A 4 33.85 -16.44 4.87
C THR A 4 33.44 -17.06 3.52
N GLU A 5 32.16 -17.24 3.33
CA GLU A 5 31.56 -17.69 2.07
C GLU A 5 31.42 -16.50 1.12
N ARG A 6 31.69 -16.70 -0.18
CA ARG A 6 31.66 -15.61 -1.17
C ARG A 6 30.57 -15.85 -2.21
N TYR A 7 29.80 -14.80 -2.46
CA TYR A 7 28.78 -14.74 -3.50
C TYR A 7 29.03 -13.55 -4.41
N GLU A 8 28.71 -13.68 -5.68
CA GLU A 8 28.75 -12.55 -6.62
C GLU A 8 27.58 -11.57 -6.33
N VAL A 9 26.46 -12.13 -5.86
CA VAL A 9 25.23 -11.39 -5.56
C VAL A 9 24.69 -11.80 -4.21
N LEU A 10 24.53 -10.85 -3.32
CA LEU A 10 23.96 -11.04 -1.99
C LEU A 10 22.76 -10.13 -1.79
N ILE A 11 21.63 -10.68 -1.42
CA ILE A 11 20.40 -9.93 -1.19
C ILE A 11 19.99 -10.06 0.28
N ILE A 12 19.66 -8.94 0.92
CA ILE A 12 19.13 -8.89 2.29
C ILE A 12 17.66 -8.55 2.27
N GLY A 13 16.82 -9.55 2.51
CA GLY A 13 15.37 -9.51 2.43
C GLY A 13 14.83 -10.05 1.10
N SER A 14 13.87 -10.97 1.21
CA SER A 14 13.21 -11.64 0.08
C SER A 14 11.95 -10.92 -0.42
N GLY A 15 11.80 -9.61 -0.12
CA GLY A 15 10.68 -8.81 -0.57
C GLY A 15 10.56 -8.70 -2.09
N GLU A 16 9.61 -7.90 -2.58
CA GLU A 16 9.27 -7.86 -4.01
C GLU A 16 10.47 -7.59 -4.91
N ALA A 17 11.27 -6.55 -4.64
CA ALA A 17 12.45 -6.26 -5.43
C ALA A 17 13.56 -7.30 -5.21
N GLY A 18 13.75 -7.74 -3.98
CA GLY A 18 14.82 -8.68 -3.59
C GLY A 18 14.67 -10.05 -4.26
N LYS A 19 13.46 -10.61 -4.30
CA LYS A 19 13.22 -11.89 -4.96
C LYS A 19 13.44 -11.81 -6.49
N HIS A 20 12.97 -10.72 -7.12
CA HIS A 20 13.11 -10.56 -8.56
C HIS A 20 14.57 -10.34 -8.99
N ILE A 21 15.36 -9.55 -8.26
CA ILE A 21 16.79 -9.39 -8.56
C ILE A 21 17.54 -10.71 -8.32
N ALA A 22 17.20 -11.45 -7.25
CA ALA A 22 17.81 -12.74 -6.95
C ALA A 22 17.60 -13.76 -8.09
N TRP A 23 16.36 -13.97 -8.49
CA TRP A 23 16.03 -14.89 -9.59
C TRP A 23 16.65 -14.47 -10.91
N THR A 24 16.67 -13.16 -11.21
CA THR A 24 17.26 -12.63 -12.44
C THR A 24 18.76 -12.89 -12.49
N MET A 25 19.48 -12.62 -11.40
CA MET A 25 20.92 -12.76 -11.35
C MET A 25 21.34 -14.23 -11.33
N ALA A 26 20.65 -15.07 -10.57
CA ALA A 26 20.92 -16.51 -10.56
C ALA A 26 20.67 -17.15 -11.94
N ASN A 27 19.56 -16.82 -12.61
CA ASN A 27 19.28 -17.29 -13.98
C ASN A 27 20.32 -16.78 -15.00
N ALA A 28 21.00 -15.67 -14.73
CA ALA A 28 22.11 -15.17 -15.53
C ALA A 28 23.46 -15.85 -15.20
N GLY A 29 23.47 -16.83 -14.29
CA GLY A 29 24.63 -17.63 -13.93
C GLY A 29 25.44 -17.10 -12.75
N TYR A 30 25.06 -16.01 -12.11
CA TYR A 30 25.76 -15.49 -10.94
C TYR A 30 25.47 -16.33 -9.70
N ARG A 31 26.52 -16.62 -8.92
CA ARG A 31 26.37 -17.26 -7.60
C ARG A 31 25.63 -16.30 -6.65
N THR A 32 24.35 -16.59 -6.39
CA THR A 32 23.42 -15.69 -5.71
C THR A 32 22.88 -16.28 -4.43
N ALA A 33 22.87 -15.48 -3.35
CA ALA A 33 22.22 -15.82 -2.09
C ALA A 33 21.22 -14.73 -1.67
N VAL A 34 20.12 -15.16 -1.07
CA VAL A 34 19.13 -14.30 -0.38
C VAL A 34 19.09 -14.67 1.09
N ILE A 35 19.23 -13.68 1.96
CA ILE A 35 19.03 -13.86 3.40
C ILE A 35 17.65 -13.33 3.75
N GLU A 36 16.80 -14.21 4.29
CA GLU A 36 15.44 -13.84 4.73
C GLU A 36 15.25 -14.16 6.21
N ARG A 37 14.84 -13.15 6.97
CA ARG A 37 14.68 -13.28 8.42
C ARG A 37 13.48 -14.14 8.82
N LYS A 38 12.33 -14.00 8.12
CA LYS A 38 11.07 -14.61 8.58
C LYS A 38 10.09 -14.94 7.46
N LEU A 39 9.86 -14.03 6.50
CA LEU A 39 8.73 -14.07 5.58
C LEU A 39 9.20 -14.19 4.13
N VAL A 40 9.32 -15.42 3.64
CA VAL A 40 9.71 -15.68 2.24
C VAL A 40 8.74 -14.99 1.28
N GLY A 41 9.28 -14.15 0.39
CA GLY A 41 8.48 -13.31 -0.53
C GLY A 41 8.14 -11.92 0.02
N GLY A 42 8.51 -11.61 1.28
CA GLY A 42 8.30 -10.33 1.93
C GLY A 42 6.87 -10.11 2.44
N SER A 43 6.54 -8.88 2.79
CA SER A 43 5.26 -8.52 3.43
C SER A 43 4.05 -8.71 2.52
N CYS A 44 4.17 -8.44 1.22
CA CYS A 44 3.04 -8.45 0.30
C CYS A 44 2.24 -9.76 0.30
N PRO A 45 2.84 -10.95 0.07
CA PRO A 45 2.11 -12.20 0.09
C PRO A 45 1.74 -12.69 1.50
N ASN A 46 2.49 -12.28 2.52
CA ASN A 46 2.40 -12.89 3.86
C ASN A 46 1.49 -12.12 4.82
N ILE A 47 1.66 -10.80 4.91
CA ILE A 47 1.07 -9.99 5.99
C ILE A 47 0.50 -8.64 5.53
N ALA A 48 0.47 -8.34 4.23
CA ALA A 48 0.03 -7.03 3.74
C ALA A 48 -0.98 -7.15 2.59
N CYS A 49 -0.56 -6.89 1.34
CA CYS A 49 -1.45 -6.67 0.20
C CYS A 49 -2.43 -7.83 -0.04
N LEU A 50 -1.93 -9.05 -0.24
CA LEU A 50 -2.77 -10.16 -0.64
C LEU A 50 -3.65 -10.68 0.51
N PRO A 51 -3.14 -10.89 1.74
CA PRO A 51 -4.00 -11.26 2.86
C PRO A 51 -5.04 -10.17 3.20
N SER A 52 -4.71 -8.88 3.15
CA SER A 52 -5.69 -7.83 3.42
C SER A 52 -6.80 -7.80 2.36
N LYS A 53 -6.46 -7.87 1.06
CA LYS A 53 -7.47 -7.88 -0.01
C LYS A 53 -8.32 -9.15 0.01
N ASN A 54 -7.78 -10.28 0.46
CA ASN A 54 -8.55 -11.49 0.70
C ASN A 54 -9.61 -11.29 1.79
N ILE A 55 -9.25 -10.68 2.92
CA ILE A 55 -10.17 -10.37 4.03
C ILE A 55 -11.18 -9.29 3.63
N ILE A 56 -10.74 -8.20 2.97
CA ILE A 56 -11.58 -7.13 2.47
C ILE A 56 -12.64 -7.68 1.50
N HIS A 57 -12.25 -8.60 0.61
CA HIS A 57 -13.22 -9.24 -0.28
C HIS A 57 -14.26 -10.07 0.49
N SER A 58 -13.87 -10.78 1.55
CA SER A 58 -14.83 -11.48 2.42
C SER A 58 -15.78 -10.49 3.11
N ALA A 59 -15.29 -9.31 3.51
CA ALA A 59 -16.12 -8.25 4.08
C ALA A 59 -17.08 -7.63 3.05
N LYS A 60 -16.64 -7.50 1.79
CA LYS A 60 -17.50 -7.08 0.66
C LYS A 60 -18.63 -8.09 0.43
N VAL A 61 -18.33 -9.39 0.43
CA VAL A 61 -19.33 -10.44 0.33
C VAL A 61 -20.34 -10.37 1.50
N ALA A 62 -19.87 -10.12 2.73
CA ALA A 62 -20.73 -9.95 3.88
C ALA A 62 -21.65 -8.71 3.75
N SER A 63 -21.16 -7.62 3.14
CA SER A 63 -21.95 -6.43 2.83
C SER A 63 -23.05 -6.76 1.80
N PHE A 64 -22.74 -7.45 0.71
CA PHE A 64 -23.75 -7.89 -0.25
C PHE A 64 -24.81 -8.82 0.36
N ALA A 65 -24.38 -9.76 1.21
CA ALA A 65 -25.32 -10.65 1.90
C ALA A 65 -26.34 -9.90 2.79
N ARG A 66 -25.91 -8.79 3.43
CA ARG A 66 -26.85 -7.93 4.20
C ARG A 66 -27.78 -7.12 3.31
N ARG A 67 -27.36 -6.80 2.10
CA ARG A 67 -28.10 -6.05 1.08
C ARG A 67 -28.81 -6.96 0.09
N ALA A 68 -28.92 -8.26 0.36
CA ALA A 68 -29.46 -9.25 -0.57
C ALA A 68 -30.86 -8.88 -1.11
N GLN A 69 -31.70 -8.25 -0.28
CA GLN A 69 -33.05 -7.79 -0.68
C GLN A 69 -33.01 -6.75 -1.82
N GLU A 70 -31.99 -5.90 -1.91
CA GLU A 70 -31.83 -4.95 -3.03
C GLU A 70 -31.70 -5.68 -4.38
N PHE A 71 -31.24 -6.93 -4.34
CA PHE A 71 -31.03 -7.80 -5.51
C PHE A 71 -32.16 -8.82 -5.69
N GLY A 72 -33.26 -8.67 -4.94
CA GLY A 72 -34.39 -9.61 -4.99
C GLY A 72 -34.11 -10.97 -4.37
N LEU A 73 -33.10 -11.07 -3.47
CA LEU A 73 -32.74 -12.30 -2.80
C LEU A 73 -33.19 -12.27 -1.34
N GLU A 74 -33.83 -13.35 -0.88
CA GLU A 74 -34.15 -13.54 0.53
C GLU A 74 -32.95 -14.19 1.24
N SER A 75 -32.44 -13.54 2.28
CA SER A 75 -31.40 -14.09 3.13
C SER A 75 -31.86 -14.13 4.58
N GLY A 76 -31.48 -15.18 5.32
CA GLY A 76 -31.61 -15.24 6.77
C GLY A 76 -30.62 -14.32 7.48
N SER A 77 -30.54 -14.46 8.81
CA SER A 77 -29.52 -13.73 9.59
C SER A 77 -28.09 -14.12 9.17
N LEU A 78 -27.27 -13.12 8.82
CA LEU A 78 -25.87 -13.35 8.47
C LEU A 78 -25.05 -13.56 9.75
N PHE A 79 -24.34 -14.65 9.80
CA PHE A 79 -23.30 -14.92 10.81
C PHE A 79 -21.93 -14.99 10.14
N VAL A 80 -20.96 -14.22 10.64
CA VAL A 80 -19.58 -14.23 10.13
C VAL A 80 -18.72 -15.17 10.96
N ASN A 81 -18.23 -16.23 10.34
CA ASN A 81 -17.28 -17.16 10.95
C ASN A 81 -15.85 -16.68 10.66
N MET A 82 -15.23 -16.00 11.63
CA MET A 82 -13.87 -15.44 11.48
C MET A 82 -12.81 -16.52 11.29
N GLN A 83 -12.97 -17.71 11.88
CA GLN A 83 -12.04 -18.82 11.66
C GLN A 83 -12.07 -19.31 10.22
N ALA A 84 -13.25 -19.33 9.57
CA ALA A 84 -13.37 -19.67 8.16
C ALA A 84 -12.79 -18.57 7.25
N VAL A 85 -12.98 -17.28 7.59
CA VAL A 85 -12.35 -16.14 6.89
C VAL A 85 -10.83 -16.27 6.95
N GLN A 86 -10.30 -16.56 8.14
CA GLN A 86 -8.88 -16.83 8.36
C GLN A 86 -8.36 -18.03 7.56
N GLY A 87 -9.10 -19.14 7.58
CA GLY A 87 -8.72 -20.35 6.83
C GLY A 87 -8.58 -20.07 5.34
N ARG A 88 -9.52 -19.30 4.76
CA ARG A 88 -9.46 -18.87 3.35
C ARG A 88 -8.21 -18.03 3.07
N LYS A 89 -7.87 -17.08 3.94
CA LYS A 89 -6.67 -16.25 3.82
C LYS A 89 -5.40 -17.08 3.94
N ARG A 90 -5.30 -17.95 4.97
CA ARG A 90 -4.11 -18.78 5.22
C ARG A 90 -3.80 -19.70 4.05
N LYS A 91 -4.81 -20.38 3.50
CA LYS A 91 -4.65 -21.23 2.32
C LYS A 91 -3.99 -20.49 1.16
N MET A 92 -4.48 -19.28 0.82
CA MET A 92 -3.89 -18.47 -0.23
C MET A 92 -2.44 -18.06 0.09
N VAL A 93 -2.13 -17.70 1.33
CA VAL A 93 -0.78 -17.31 1.74
C VAL A 93 0.18 -18.48 1.63
N GLU A 94 -0.20 -19.68 2.11
CA GLU A 94 0.60 -20.91 2.03
C GLU A 94 0.92 -21.28 0.57
N GLU A 95 -0.08 -21.28 -0.31
CA GLU A 95 0.09 -21.53 -1.74
C GLU A 95 1.11 -20.55 -2.39
N LEU A 96 1.08 -19.27 -1.99
CA LEU A 96 2.02 -18.26 -2.48
C LEU A 96 3.44 -18.43 -1.93
N ILE A 97 3.58 -18.82 -0.67
CA ILE A 97 4.89 -19.13 -0.08
C ILE A 97 5.54 -20.29 -0.81
N ASP A 98 4.78 -21.37 -1.04
CA ASP A 98 5.26 -22.55 -1.75
C ASP A 98 5.75 -22.20 -3.16
N LEU A 99 4.98 -21.39 -3.90
CA LEU A 99 5.40 -20.88 -5.21
C LEU A 99 6.73 -20.10 -5.15
N HIS A 100 6.92 -19.26 -4.12
CA HIS A 100 8.16 -18.51 -3.96
C HIS A 100 9.33 -19.42 -3.62
N VAL A 101 9.15 -20.37 -2.70
CA VAL A 101 10.18 -21.34 -2.31
C VAL A 101 10.61 -22.18 -3.51
N ASP A 102 9.65 -22.66 -4.30
CA ASP A 102 9.96 -23.45 -5.51
C ASP A 102 10.69 -22.59 -6.56
N ARG A 103 10.34 -21.30 -6.66
CA ARG A 103 11.04 -20.39 -7.56
C ARG A 103 12.50 -20.16 -7.14
N TYR A 104 12.78 -20.07 -5.83
CA TYR A 104 14.17 -20.01 -5.34
C TYR A 104 14.95 -21.27 -5.71
N LYS A 105 14.38 -22.47 -5.49
CA LYS A 105 15.01 -23.74 -5.85
C LYS A 105 15.30 -23.83 -7.36
N THR A 106 14.30 -23.51 -8.19
CA THR A 106 14.41 -23.66 -9.65
C THR A 106 15.32 -22.60 -10.30
N SER A 107 15.48 -21.43 -9.70
CA SER A 107 16.41 -20.41 -10.19
C SER A 107 17.87 -20.66 -9.82
N GLY A 108 18.15 -21.61 -8.92
CA GLY A 108 19.50 -21.83 -8.38
C GLY A 108 19.94 -20.78 -7.35
N THR A 109 19.02 -19.95 -6.85
CA THR A 109 19.30 -18.99 -5.77
C THR A 109 19.33 -19.73 -4.43
N GLU A 110 20.38 -19.53 -3.64
CA GLU A 110 20.42 -20.03 -2.27
C GLU A 110 19.56 -19.13 -1.36
N LEU A 111 18.49 -19.69 -0.81
CA LEU A 111 17.65 -19.03 0.19
C LEU A 111 18.15 -19.41 1.59
N ILE A 112 18.66 -18.43 2.33
CA ILE A 112 19.22 -18.61 3.68
C ILE A 112 18.25 -18.00 4.69
N MET A 113 17.62 -18.84 5.51
CA MET A 113 16.76 -18.36 6.58
C MET A 113 17.57 -17.93 7.79
N GLY A 114 17.54 -16.63 8.09
CA GLY A 114 18.31 -16.03 9.19
C GLY A 114 18.34 -14.52 9.19
N SER A 115 18.88 -13.93 10.25
CA SER A 115 19.03 -12.49 10.39
C SER A 115 20.44 -12.05 10.02
N ALA A 116 20.58 -11.16 9.04
CA ALA A 116 21.85 -10.61 8.60
C ALA A 116 22.22 -9.36 9.41
N ARG A 117 23.51 -9.22 9.72
CA ARG A 117 24.13 -8.02 10.26
C ARG A 117 25.47 -7.77 9.58
N PHE A 118 25.71 -6.57 9.08
CA PHE A 118 27.02 -6.21 8.55
C PHE A 118 28.09 -6.24 9.62
N VAL A 119 29.23 -6.84 9.25
CA VAL A 119 30.48 -6.91 10.05
C VAL A 119 31.68 -6.36 9.27
N GLY A 120 31.41 -5.80 8.10
CA GLY A 120 32.35 -5.14 7.20
C GLY A 120 31.62 -4.61 5.96
N PRO A 121 32.26 -3.85 5.07
CA PRO A 121 31.62 -3.08 4.01
C PRO A 121 30.61 -3.85 3.14
N ARG A 122 30.88 -5.11 2.85
CA ARG A 122 30.00 -6.01 2.07
C ARG A 122 29.99 -7.44 2.63
N THR A 123 30.25 -7.56 3.92
CA THR A 123 30.29 -8.83 4.63
C THR A 123 29.28 -8.81 5.75
N VAL A 124 28.44 -9.82 5.79
CA VAL A 124 27.42 -9.98 6.84
C VAL A 124 27.68 -11.25 7.65
N GLU A 125 27.41 -11.16 8.93
CA GLU A 125 27.18 -12.30 9.80
C GLU A 125 25.68 -12.64 9.76
N VAL A 126 25.35 -13.90 9.56
CA VAL A 126 23.98 -14.40 9.48
C VAL A 126 23.71 -15.33 10.64
N SER A 127 22.88 -14.91 11.58
CA SER A 127 22.32 -15.77 12.62
C SER A 127 21.21 -16.62 12.01
N LEU A 128 21.47 -17.92 11.82
CA LEU A 128 20.54 -18.84 11.15
C LEU A 128 19.33 -19.15 12.02
N SER A 129 18.14 -19.24 11.41
CA SER A 129 16.89 -19.59 12.09
C SER A 129 16.91 -21.00 12.72
N GLY A 130 17.69 -21.93 12.15
CA GLY A 130 17.92 -23.26 12.68
C GLY A 130 19.07 -23.38 13.68
N GLY A 131 19.66 -22.24 14.10
CA GLY A 131 20.85 -22.18 14.96
C GLY A 131 22.16 -22.16 14.20
N GLY A 132 23.19 -21.61 14.83
CA GLY A 132 24.50 -21.41 14.22
C GLY A 132 24.62 -20.08 13.47
N THR A 133 25.83 -19.84 12.95
CA THR A 133 26.20 -18.57 12.32
C THR A 133 26.98 -18.85 11.04
N ARG A 134 26.72 -18.08 9.99
CA ARG A 134 27.49 -18.04 8.73
C ARG A 134 28.06 -16.64 8.54
N VAL A 135 29.24 -16.54 7.93
CA VAL A 135 29.79 -15.26 7.49
C VAL A 135 29.82 -15.25 5.97
N ILE A 136 29.14 -14.28 5.37
CA ILE A 136 28.87 -14.23 3.93
C ILE A 136 29.30 -12.88 3.39
N ALA A 137 30.11 -12.89 2.31
CA ALA A 137 30.53 -11.70 1.58
C ALA A 137 29.91 -11.68 0.18
N GLY A 138 29.40 -10.51 -0.23
CA GLY A 138 28.87 -10.27 -1.57
C GLY A 138 29.76 -9.32 -2.38
N GLU A 139 29.94 -9.55 -3.67
CA GLU A 139 30.53 -8.57 -4.58
C GLU A 139 29.59 -7.41 -4.84
N ARG A 140 28.30 -7.72 -5.01
CA ARG A 140 27.18 -6.80 -5.12
C ARG A 140 26.15 -7.12 -4.02
N VAL A 141 25.72 -6.10 -3.29
CA VAL A 141 24.76 -6.28 -2.17
C VAL A 141 23.50 -5.48 -2.45
N PHE A 142 22.34 -6.09 -2.23
CA PHE A 142 21.04 -5.47 -2.43
C PHE A 142 20.23 -5.50 -1.14
N LEU A 143 19.88 -4.31 -0.64
CA LEU A 143 19.05 -4.14 0.56
C LEU A 143 17.58 -4.09 0.14
N ASN A 144 16.77 -5.00 0.66
CA ASN A 144 15.33 -5.04 0.47
C ASN A 144 14.61 -5.47 1.76
N CYS A 145 15.07 -4.93 2.89
CA CYS A 145 14.59 -5.28 4.22
C CYS A 145 13.20 -4.70 4.55
N GLY A 146 12.68 -3.77 3.73
CA GLY A 146 11.32 -3.23 3.86
C GLY A 146 11.12 -2.37 5.10
N THR A 147 9.86 -2.33 5.55
CA THR A 147 9.41 -1.55 6.72
C THR A 147 8.48 -2.38 7.61
N HIS A 148 8.21 -1.91 8.83
CA HIS A 148 7.20 -2.44 9.75
C HIS A 148 6.24 -1.32 10.19
N ALA A 149 5.13 -1.68 10.84
CA ALA A 149 4.18 -0.70 11.37
C ALA A 149 4.84 0.14 12.47
N ALA A 150 4.68 1.46 12.40
CA ALA A 150 5.12 2.36 13.44
C ALA A 150 4.11 2.37 14.60
N ILE A 151 4.59 2.19 15.82
CA ILE A 151 3.79 2.40 17.04
C ILE A 151 4.11 3.80 17.56
N PRO A 152 3.17 4.73 17.59
CA PRO A 152 3.38 6.08 18.12
C PRO A 152 3.80 6.05 19.59
N ASN A 153 4.64 7.00 19.98
CA ASN A 153 5.04 7.18 21.37
C ASN A 153 3.91 7.85 22.17
N VAL A 154 2.86 7.09 22.48
CA VAL A 154 1.73 7.49 23.31
C VAL A 154 1.83 6.72 24.63
N HIS A 155 1.67 7.44 25.76
CA HIS A 155 1.77 6.83 27.07
C HIS A 155 0.81 5.66 27.24
N GLY A 156 1.32 4.48 27.62
CA GLY A 156 0.55 3.25 27.84
C GLY A 156 0.16 2.49 26.55
N LEU A 157 0.43 3.04 25.34
CA LEU A 157 0.02 2.37 24.10
C LEU A 157 0.81 1.08 23.86
N THR A 158 2.12 1.10 24.01
CA THR A 158 2.95 -0.11 23.82
C THR A 158 2.62 -1.18 24.84
N GLU A 159 2.44 -0.78 26.10
CA GLU A 159 2.09 -1.68 27.22
C GLU A 159 0.70 -2.30 27.05
N SER A 160 -0.18 -1.63 26.31
CA SER A 160 -1.52 -2.14 26.01
C SER A 160 -1.53 -3.26 24.95
N GLU A 161 -0.38 -3.61 24.38
CA GLU A 161 -0.23 -4.60 23.29
C GLU A 161 -1.20 -4.36 22.12
N PRO A 162 -1.15 -3.20 21.48
CA PRO A 162 -2.03 -2.89 20.37
C PRO A 162 -1.74 -3.80 19.17
N MET A 163 -2.75 -4.09 18.39
CA MET A 163 -2.57 -4.77 17.11
C MET A 163 -1.96 -3.83 16.08
N THR A 164 -1.14 -4.37 15.20
CA THR A 164 -0.85 -3.80 13.89
C THR A 164 -1.71 -4.50 12.82
N HIS A 165 -1.50 -4.17 11.54
CA HIS A 165 -2.14 -4.90 10.45
C HIS A 165 -1.82 -6.40 10.48
N VAL A 166 -0.68 -6.81 11.04
CA VAL A 166 -0.26 -8.22 11.10
C VAL A 166 -1.20 -9.01 11.98
N GLU A 167 -1.37 -8.58 13.23
CA GLU A 167 -2.23 -9.23 14.21
C GLU A 167 -3.71 -9.12 13.81
N ALA A 168 -4.12 -7.96 13.27
CA ALA A 168 -5.49 -7.75 12.80
C ALA A 168 -5.87 -8.70 11.65
N LEU A 169 -4.95 -8.96 10.72
CA LEU A 169 -5.13 -9.93 9.64
C LEU A 169 -5.10 -11.38 10.13
N ASP A 170 -4.64 -11.66 11.33
CA ASP A 170 -4.61 -13.00 11.95
C ASP A 170 -5.68 -13.24 13.02
N LEU A 171 -6.57 -12.27 13.24
CA LEU A 171 -7.67 -12.45 14.18
C LEU A 171 -8.64 -13.54 13.75
N ASP A 172 -8.90 -14.50 14.61
CA ASP A 172 -9.88 -15.57 14.46
C ASP A 172 -11.20 -15.31 15.23
N ARG A 173 -11.29 -14.16 15.87
CA ARG A 173 -12.46 -13.61 16.56
C ARG A 173 -12.83 -12.25 16.03
N LEU A 174 -14.06 -11.83 16.26
CA LEU A 174 -14.53 -10.49 15.93
C LEU A 174 -14.38 -9.58 17.16
N PRO A 175 -13.63 -8.46 17.09
CA PRO A 175 -13.66 -7.44 18.14
C PRO A 175 -15.08 -6.90 18.36
N GLU A 176 -15.49 -6.73 19.61
CA GLU A 176 -16.77 -6.09 19.91
C GLU A 176 -16.72 -4.60 19.53
N HIS A 177 -15.65 -3.92 19.96
CA HIS A 177 -15.36 -2.52 19.58
C HIS A 177 -13.88 -2.37 19.23
N LEU A 178 -13.60 -2.09 17.96
CA LEU A 178 -12.27 -1.83 17.42
C LEU A 178 -12.03 -0.34 17.31
N VAL A 179 -10.99 0.17 17.97
CA VAL A 179 -10.47 1.52 17.74
C VAL A 179 -9.29 1.45 16.78
N VAL A 180 -9.33 2.24 15.71
CA VAL A 180 -8.28 2.31 14.68
C VAL A 180 -7.57 3.66 14.82
N LEU A 181 -6.26 3.64 15.09
CA LEU A 181 -5.42 4.83 15.16
C LEU A 181 -4.78 5.09 13.80
N GLY A 182 -5.27 6.09 13.09
CA GLY A 182 -4.82 6.54 11.77
C GLY A 182 -5.84 6.33 10.67
N GLY A 183 -6.21 7.42 9.99
CA GLY A 183 -7.13 7.50 8.85
C GLY A 183 -6.43 7.38 7.48
N GLY A 184 -5.28 6.69 7.43
CA GLY A 184 -4.56 6.36 6.20
C GLY A 184 -5.07 5.04 5.58
N TYR A 185 -4.45 4.61 4.48
CA TYR A 185 -4.87 3.48 3.65
C TYR A 185 -5.16 2.20 4.44
N VAL A 186 -4.21 1.76 5.27
CA VAL A 186 -4.35 0.53 6.06
C VAL A 186 -5.46 0.63 7.09
N GLY A 187 -5.54 1.78 7.78
CA GLY A 187 -6.58 2.03 8.79
C GLY A 187 -7.97 2.01 8.18
N LEU A 188 -8.17 2.69 7.05
CA LEU A 188 -9.47 2.78 6.37
C LEU A 188 -9.94 1.42 5.86
N GLU A 189 -9.06 0.67 5.17
CA GLU A 189 -9.37 -0.66 4.65
C GLU A 189 -9.81 -1.63 5.75
N LEU A 190 -9.06 -1.69 6.85
CA LEU A 190 -9.35 -2.61 7.95
C LEU A 190 -10.54 -2.14 8.80
N ALA A 191 -10.69 -0.83 9.03
CA ALA A 191 -11.85 -0.28 9.72
C ALA A 191 -13.16 -0.69 9.03
N GLN A 192 -13.24 -0.51 7.70
CA GLN A 192 -14.42 -0.90 6.93
C GLN A 192 -14.62 -2.42 6.93
N ALA A 193 -13.56 -3.20 6.78
CA ALA A 193 -13.65 -4.66 6.79
C ALA A 193 -14.23 -5.19 8.11
N PHE A 194 -13.68 -4.75 9.25
CA PHE A 194 -14.17 -5.18 10.56
C PHE A 194 -15.60 -4.67 10.85
N ARG A 195 -15.92 -3.44 10.42
CA ARG A 195 -17.29 -2.94 10.52
C ARG A 195 -18.27 -3.82 9.76
N ARG A 196 -17.91 -4.22 8.54
CA ARG A 196 -18.71 -5.10 7.70
C ARG A 196 -18.79 -6.55 8.22
N PHE A 197 -17.84 -6.98 9.02
CA PHE A 197 -17.97 -8.25 9.75
C PHE A 197 -18.90 -8.14 10.97
N GLY A 198 -19.10 -6.95 11.52
CA GLY A 198 -20.05 -6.71 12.61
C GLY A 198 -19.49 -6.01 13.84
N SER A 199 -18.20 -5.64 13.86
CA SER A 199 -17.61 -4.85 14.94
C SER A 199 -18.22 -3.44 14.98
N ARG A 200 -18.37 -2.87 16.19
CA ARG A 200 -18.34 -1.42 16.34
C ARG A 200 -16.94 -0.93 16.00
N VAL A 201 -16.83 0.18 15.24
CA VAL A 201 -15.52 0.72 14.84
C VAL A 201 -15.49 2.22 15.06
N THR A 202 -14.40 2.70 15.67
CA THR A 202 -14.08 4.12 15.81
C THR A 202 -12.70 4.37 15.19
N VAL A 203 -12.59 5.30 14.25
CA VAL A 203 -11.33 5.75 13.64
C VAL A 203 -10.91 7.07 14.28
N ILE A 204 -9.68 7.14 14.77
CA ILE A 204 -9.08 8.36 15.32
C ILE A 204 -8.01 8.84 14.36
N GLU A 205 -8.17 10.06 13.85
CA GLU A 205 -7.22 10.72 12.95
C GLU A 205 -6.85 12.11 13.48
N ARG A 206 -5.56 12.38 13.58
CA ARG A 206 -5.05 13.69 14.04
C ARG A 206 -5.16 14.78 12.97
N GLU A 207 -5.17 14.40 11.71
CA GLU A 207 -5.30 15.32 10.58
C GLU A 207 -6.77 15.79 10.42
N PRO A 208 -7.02 16.89 9.71
CA PRO A 208 -8.38 17.43 9.54
C PRO A 208 -9.26 16.61 8.59
N GLN A 209 -8.72 15.61 7.91
CA GLN A 209 -9.47 14.74 7.00
C GLN A 209 -8.89 13.33 6.94
N LEU A 210 -9.71 12.37 6.53
CA LEU A 210 -9.27 11.03 6.13
C LEU A 210 -8.45 11.11 4.84
N ALA A 211 -7.51 10.16 4.67
CA ALA A 211 -6.60 10.13 3.52
C ALA A 211 -5.96 11.51 3.26
N SER A 212 -5.31 12.10 4.26
CA SER A 212 -4.87 13.51 4.34
C SER A 212 -4.01 14.01 3.18
N ARG A 213 -3.47 13.11 2.35
CA ARG A 213 -2.70 13.45 1.14
C ARG A 213 -3.57 13.69 -0.09
N GLU A 214 -4.86 13.39 -0.01
CA GLU A 214 -5.80 13.56 -1.10
C GLU A 214 -6.50 14.93 -1.03
N ASP A 215 -7.16 15.32 -2.11
CA ASP A 215 -7.95 16.54 -2.13
C ASP A 215 -9.13 16.46 -1.13
N SER A 216 -9.61 17.60 -0.67
CA SER A 216 -10.66 17.69 0.36
C SER A 216 -11.98 17.03 -0.03
N ASP A 217 -12.31 17.00 -1.32
CA ASP A 217 -13.51 16.32 -1.82
C ASP A 217 -13.44 14.80 -1.68
N VAL A 218 -12.22 14.22 -1.74
CA VAL A 218 -11.98 12.81 -1.45
C VAL A 218 -12.13 12.53 0.04
N GLY A 219 -11.53 13.36 0.90
CA GLY A 219 -11.68 13.25 2.35
C GLY A 219 -13.13 13.30 2.80
N ALA A 220 -13.90 14.24 2.24
CA ALA A 220 -15.32 14.38 2.51
C ALA A 220 -16.14 13.15 2.07
N ALA A 221 -15.86 12.62 0.88
CA ALA A 221 -16.54 11.43 0.36
C ALA A 221 -16.24 10.16 1.18
N LEU A 222 -15.01 10.01 1.68
CA LEU A 222 -14.64 8.94 2.61
C LEU A 222 -15.33 9.08 3.95
N LEU A 223 -15.41 10.31 4.49
CA LEU A 223 -16.09 10.57 5.76
C LEU A 223 -17.59 10.26 5.66
N GLU A 224 -18.23 10.63 4.56
CA GLU A 224 -19.63 10.29 4.27
C GLU A 224 -19.83 8.76 4.18
N LEU A 225 -18.98 8.04 3.42
CA LEU A 225 -19.04 6.59 3.32
C LEU A 225 -18.97 5.92 4.69
N PHE A 226 -18.01 6.34 5.52
CA PHE A 226 -17.78 5.74 6.83
C PHE A 226 -18.94 6.04 7.81
N GLY A 227 -19.47 7.26 7.76
CA GLY A 227 -20.65 7.64 8.53
C GLY A 227 -21.89 6.80 8.17
N ASP A 228 -22.16 6.62 6.87
CA ASP A 228 -23.29 5.82 6.38
C ASP A 228 -23.16 4.33 6.77
N GLU A 229 -21.93 3.81 6.84
CA GLU A 229 -21.67 2.44 7.34
C GLU A 229 -21.67 2.35 8.87
N GLY A 230 -21.87 3.47 9.58
CA GLY A 230 -21.91 3.52 11.04
C GLY A 230 -20.52 3.34 11.67
N ILE A 231 -19.47 3.81 11.00
CA ILE A 231 -18.13 3.95 11.57
C ILE A 231 -18.03 5.35 12.15
N GLU A 232 -17.70 5.44 13.43
CA GLU A 232 -17.41 6.70 14.09
C GLU A 232 -16.03 7.21 13.67
N VAL A 233 -15.93 8.47 13.23
CA VAL A 233 -14.66 9.08 12.83
C VAL A 233 -14.40 10.33 13.66
N LEU A 234 -13.29 10.34 14.37
CA LEU A 234 -12.82 11.46 15.19
C LEU A 234 -11.62 12.10 14.50
N LEU A 235 -11.85 13.15 13.74
CA LEU A 235 -10.81 13.96 13.10
C LEU A 235 -10.19 14.95 14.08
N GLN A 236 -8.97 15.43 13.78
CA GLN A 236 -8.21 16.38 14.61
C GLN A 236 -8.15 15.94 16.08
N THR A 237 -8.04 14.62 16.29
CA THR A 237 -8.09 14.02 17.63
C THR A 237 -6.81 13.24 17.90
N GLU A 238 -6.18 13.54 19.03
CA GLU A 238 -4.97 12.89 19.49
C GLU A 238 -5.25 12.01 20.71
N VAL A 239 -4.67 10.80 20.71
CA VAL A 239 -4.67 9.93 21.88
C VAL A 239 -3.54 10.34 22.79
N GLN A 240 -3.87 10.73 24.04
CA GLN A 240 -2.91 11.19 25.03
C GLN A 240 -2.43 10.06 25.95
N HIS A 241 -3.33 9.11 26.27
CA HIS A 241 -3.04 8.04 27.19
C HIS A 241 -3.88 6.80 26.86
N VAL A 242 -3.28 5.62 27.05
CA VAL A 242 -3.96 4.33 26.88
C VAL A 242 -3.80 3.50 28.15
N GLN A 243 -4.88 2.87 28.61
CA GLN A 243 -4.91 1.98 29.77
C GLN A 243 -5.60 0.68 29.43
N GLY A 244 -5.15 -0.41 30.06
CA GLY A 244 -5.70 -1.73 29.82
C GLY A 244 -4.93 -2.51 28.77
N ARG A 245 -5.56 -3.52 28.16
CA ARG A 245 -4.92 -4.43 27.20
C ARG A 245 -5.84 -4.68 26.01
N SER A 246 -5.29 -4.57 24.81
CA SER A 246 -5.99 -4.94 23.57
C SER A 246 -6.34 -6.43 23.57
N GLY A 247 -7.53 -6.75 23.12
CA GLY A 247 -8.08 -8.11 23.22
C GLY A 247 -8.87 -8.39 24.51
N GLN A 248 -8.94 -7.42 25.43
CA GLN A 248 -9.69 -7.50 26.69
C GLN A 248 -10.54 -6.24 26.87
N LYS A 249 -10.09 -5.33 27.71
CA LYS A 249 -10.68 -4.01 27.91
C LYS A 249 -9.59 -2.97 27.82
N ILE A 250 -9.83 -1.96 26.99
CA ILE A 250 -8.91 -0.87 26.75
C ILE A 250 -9.64 0.47 26.83
N ARG A 251 -8.98 1.47 27.41
CA ARG A 251 -9.47 2.82 27.56
C ARG A 251 -8.47 3.78 26.90
N LEU A 252 -8.96 4.65 26.05
CA LEU A 252 -8.18 5.71 25.39
C LEU A 252 -8.67 7.07 25.86
N ASP A 253 -7.80 7.86 26.43
CA ASP A 253 -8.04 9.24 26.76
C ASP A 253 -7.59 10.09 25.54
N CYS A 254 -8.55 10.74 24.90
CA CYS A 254 -8.35 11.50 23.65
C CYS A 254 -8.59 12.99 23.88
N GLU A 255 -7.95 13.83 23.06
CA GLU A 255 -8.10 15.29 23.12
C GLU A 255 -8.20 15.88 21.71
N ASN A 256 -9.10 16.84 21.55
CA ASN A 256 -9.24 17.66 20.35
C ASN A 256 -9.65 19.11 20.72
N ALA A 257 -9.91 19.95 19.73
CA ALA A 257 -10.29 21.35 19.96
C ALA A 257 -11.58 21.52 20.79
N ASN A 258 -12.45 20.50 20.84
CA ASN A 258 -13.70 20.54 21.60
C ASN A 258 -13.53 20.03 23.05
N GLY A 259 -12.33 19.56 23.42
CA GLY A 259 -12.00 19.07 24.75
C GLY A 259 -11.59 17.61 24.80
N ARG A 260 -11.69 17.02 25.98
CA ARG A 260 -11.29 15.64 26.25
C ARG A 260 -12.45 14.66 26.11
N THR A 261 -12.17 13.53 25.50
CA THR A 261 -13.11 12.42 25.31
C THR A 261 -12.43 11.12 25.72
N VAL A 262 -13.21 10.23 26.31
CA VAL A 262 -12.76 8.89 26.70
C VAL A 262 -13.47 7.86 25.83
N ILE A 263 -12.69 6.93 25.25
CA ILE A 263 -13.21 5.83 24.47
C ILE A 263 -12.89 4.51 25.21
N GLU A 264 -13.91 3.73 25.48
CA GLU A 264 -13.75 2.35 25.96
C GLU A 264 -13.96 1.38 24.79
N ALA A 265 -13.06 0.44 24.64
CA ALA A 265 -13.04 -0.52 23.53
C ALA A 265 -12.54 -1.89 24.00
N THR A 266 -12.59 -2.88 23.11
CA THR A 266 -11.99 -4.19 23.34
C THR A 266 -10.63 -4.31 22.65
N ASP A 267 -10.42 -3.62 21.54
CA ASP A 267 -9.24 -3.78 20.71
C ASP A 267 -8.76 -2.44 20.13
N VAL A 268 -7.45 -2.30 19.98
CA VAL A 268 -6.81 -1.18 19.29
C VAL A 268 -5.96 -1.67 18.13
N LEU A 269 -6.17 -1.09 16.96
CA LEU A 269 -5.35 -1.26 15.75
C LEU A 269 -4.55 0.00 15.50
N VAL A 270 -3.23 -0.11 15.45
CA VAL A 270 -2.35 1.00 15.08
C VAL A 270 -2.02 0.95 13.59
N ALA A 271 -2.43 2.01 12.88
CA ALA A 271 -2.19 2.25 11.46
C ALA A 271 -1.58 3.63 11.19
N ALA A 272 -0.71 4.10 12.11
CA ALA A 272 -0.21 5.47 12.19
C ALA A 272 1.10 5.72 11.41
N GLY A 273 1.48 4.83 10.52
CA GLY A 273 2.69 4.96 9.69
C GLY A 273 3.56 3.72 9.66
N ARG A 274 4.78 3.88 9.10
CA ARG A 274 5.75 2.80 8.94
C ARG A 274 7.15 3.26 9.29
N THR A 275 7.96 2.35 9.82
CA THR A 275 9.38 2.52 10.17
C THR A 275 10.23 1.58 9.33
N PRO A 276 11.37 2.02 8.75
CA PRO A 276 12.23 1.15 7.97
C PRO A 276 12.93 0.09 8.85
N ASN A 277 13.16 -1.09 8.29
CA ASN A 277 13.84 -2.21 8.97
C ASN A 277 15.38 -2.09 8.85
N THR A 278 15.92 -0.93 9.13
CA THR A 278 17.35 -0.64 9.05
C THR A 278 18.08 -0.83 10.39
N ASP A 279 17.33 -0.77 11.49
CA ASP A 279 17.87 -1.02 12.82
C ASP A 279 18.40 -2.44 12.94
N GLY A 280 19.57 -2.57 13.61
CA GLY A 280 20.22 -3.85 13.85
C GLY A 280 20.93 -4.47 12.65
N LEU A 281 20.85 -3.86 11.46
CA LEU A 281 21.58 -4.33 10.28
C LEU A 281 23.10 -4.12 10.36
N GLY A 282 23.61 -3.30 11.30
CA GLY A 282 25.05 -3.00 11.40
C GLY A 282 25.56 -2.13 10.26
N LEU A 283 24.73 -1.21 9.74
CA LEU A 283 25.09 -0.31 8.63
C LEU A 283 26.24 0.64 8.99
N ASP A 284 26.51 0.86 10.27
CA ASP A 284 27.68 1.55 10.82
C ASP A 284 29.02 0.88 10.45
N GLN A 285 29.00 -0.39 10.03
CA GLN A 285 30.16 -1.13 9.50
C GLN A 285 30.33 -0.95 7.99
N THR A 286 29.52 -0.10 7.38
CA THR A 286 29.51 0.19 5.94
C THR A 286 29.54 1.70 5.73
N ASP A 287 29.69 2.14 4.47
CA ASP A 287 29.55 3.56 4.08
C ASP A 287 28.09 3.90 3.68
N VAL A 288 27.12 3.08 4.05
CA VAL A 288 25.70 3.31 3.79
C VAL A 288 25.13 4.32 4.77
N GLU A 289 24.67 5.45 4.25
CA GLU A 289 24.03 6.49 5.04
C GLU A 289 22.50 6.29 5.12
N LEU A 290 21.93 6.72 6.24
CA LEU A 290 20.49 6.81 6.45
C LEU A 290 20.03 8.27 6.41
N ASP A 291 18.76 8.49 6.06
CA ASP A 291 18.13 9.78 6.24
C ASP A 291 17.63 9.97 7.70
N GLU A 292 17.06 11.14 8.00
CA GLU A 292 16.57 11.50 9.34
C GLU A 292 15.44 10.58 9.85
N LYS A 293 14.77 9.85 8.94
CA LYS A 293 13.70 8.90 9.25
C LYS A 293 14.16 7.46 9.28
N GLY A 294 15.46 7.23 9.08
CA GLY A 294 16.09 5.90 9.11
C GLY A 294 16.00 5.14 7.77
N TYR A 295 15.54 5.75 6.68
CA TYR A 295 15.59 5.14 5.35
C TYR A 295 17.00 5.19 4.78
N VAL A 296 17.36 4.16 3.99
CA VAL A 296 18.66 4.12 3.28
C VAL A 296 18.68 5.22 2.23
N ARG A 297 19.68 6.09 2.27
CA ARG A 297 19.90 7.12 1.24
C ARG A 297 20.33 6.49 -0.07
N VAL A 298 19.59 6.81 -1.13
CA VAL A 298 19.89 6.35 -2.48
C VAL A 298 19.81 7.50 -3.49
N ASN A 299 20.54 7.34 -4.60
CA ASN A 299 20.38 8.20 -5.75
C ASN A 299 19.18 7.73 -6.64
N GLU A 300 18.95 8.40 -7.74
CA GLU A 300 17.86 8.07 -8.68
C GLU A 300 17.98 6.69 -9.33
N ARG A 301 19.16 6.07 -9.28
CA ARG A 301 19.44 4.70 -9.76
C ARG A 301 19.35 3.66 -8.66
N LEU A 302 18.94 4.09 -7.44
CA LEU A 302 18.83 3.27 -6.25
C LEU A 302 20.20 2.75 -5.74
N GLU A 303 21.28 3.40 -6.13
CA GLU A 303 22.62 3.18 -5.57
C GLU A 303 22.71 3.90 -4.23
N THR A 304 23.27 3.23 -3.21
CA THR A 304 23.52 3.85 -1.90
C THR A 304 24.78 4.71 -1.94
N THR A 305 25.15 5.31 -0.81
CA THR A 305 26.41 6.03 -0.64
C THR A 305 27.63 5.10 -0.65
N ALA A 306 27.43 3.80 -0.37
CA ALA A 306 28.47 2.78 -0.39
C ALA A 306 28.61 2.12 -1.78
N PRO A 307 29.84 1.89 -2.29
CA PRO A 307 30.03 1.30 -3.60
C PRO A 307 29.56 -0.17 -3.66
N ASN A 308 28.87 -0.52 -4.75
CA ASN A 308 28.30 -1.85 -4.99
C ASN A 308 27.24 -2.28 -3.96
N ILE A 309 26.57 -1.32 -3.33
CA ILE A 309 25.40 -1.57 -2.49
C ILE A 309 24.22 -0.76 -3.03
N TRP A 310 23.10 -1.41 -3.27
CA TRP A 310 21.82 -0.83 -3.70
C TRP A 310 20.77 -1.03 -2.63
N ALA A 311 19.77 -0.14 -2.56
CA ALA A 311 18.59 -0.36 -1.74
C ALA A 311 17.32 -0.17 -2.59
N MET A 312 16.33 -1.03 -2.37
CA MET A 312 15.10 -1.10 -3.17
C MET A 312 13.87 -1.27 -2.29
N GLY A 313 12.75 -0.73 -2.74
CA GLY A 313 11.47 -0.80 -2.03
C GLY A 313 11.43 0.12 -0.80
N ASP A 314 10.61 -0.26 0.17
CA ASP A 314 10.29 0.61 1.30
C ASP A 314 11.52 1.10 2.07
N CYS A 315 12.53 0.26 2.28
CA CYS A 315 13.72 0.65 3.04
C CYS A 315 14.58 1.74 2.36
N ALA A 316 14.41 1.94 1.06
CA ALA A 316 15.02 3.01 0.28
C ALA A 316 14.18 4.31 0.25
N GLY A 317 13.09 4.40 1.03
CA GLY A 317 12.18 5.54 1.01
C GLY A 317 11.31 5.61 -0.25
N SER A 318 11.30 4.61 -1.12
CA SER A 318 10.37 4.51 -2.24
C SER A 318 8.92 4.47 -1.74
N PRO A 319 7.94 4.98 -2.48
CA PRO A 319 6.53 4.86 -2.12
C PRO A 319 6.18 3.41 -1.76
N HIS A 320 5.54 3.21 -0.61
CA HIS A 320 5.34 1.90 0.02
C HIS A 320 4.29 1.05 -0.73
N PHE A 321 4.59 0.69 -1.96
CA PHE A 321 3.74 -0.14 -2.81
C PHE A 321 4.56 -1.27 -3.45
N THR A 322 3.97 -2.44 -3.54
CA THR A 322 4.59 -3.62 -4.17
C THR A 322 5.03 -3.34 -5.60
N HIS A 323 4.16 -2.69 -6.41
CA HIS A 323 4.48 -2.35 -7.80
C HIS A 323 5.61 -1.30 -7.92
N VAL A 324 5.80 -0.44 -6.92
CA VAL A 324 6.95 0.48 -6.88
C VAL A 324 8.23 -0.27 -6.53
N ALA A 325 8.20 -1.19 -5.57
CA ALA A 325 9.34 -2.05 -5.27
C ALA A 325 9.73 -2.91 -6.49
N PHE A 326 8.74 -3.39 -7.26
CA PHE A 326 9.01 -4.08 -8.53
C PHE A 326 9.62 -3.17 -9.59
N ASP A 327 9.19 -1.90 -9.67
CA ASP A 327 9.83 -0.92 -10.57
C ASP A 327 11.25 -0.57 -10.12
N ASP A 328 11.52 -0.49 -8.81
CA ASP A 328 12.88 -0.36 -8.29
C ASP A 328 13.80 -1.49 -8.78
N PHE A 329 13.33 -2.74 -8.71
CA PHE A 329 14.04 -3.87 -9.32
C PHE A 329 14.31 -3.64 -10.81
N ARG A 330 13.32 -3.16 -11.57
CA ARG A 330 13.48 -2.91 -13.03
C ARG A 330 14.52 -1.83 -13.31
N ILE A 331 14.57 -0.77 -12.48
CA ILE A 331 15.57 0.28 -12.55
C ILE A 331 16.98 -0.27 -12.29
N VAL A 332 17.15 -1.00 -11.19
CA VAL A 332 18.45 -1.57 -10.83
C VAL A 332 18.92 -2.57 -11.89
N ARG A 333 18.05 -3.49 -12.32
CA ARG A 333 18.37 -4.46 -13.38
C ARG A 333 18.81 -3.77 -14.67
N ASP A 334 18.09 -2.75 -15.12
CA ASP A 334 18.40 -1.99 -16.33
C ASP A 334 19.81 -1.35 -16.23
N ASN A 335 20.07 -0.67 -15.12
CA ASN A 335 21.36 0.00 -14.90
C ASN A 335 22.54 -1.00 -14.80
N LEU A 336 22.34 -2.17 -14.17
CA LEU A 336 23.35 -3.22 -14.12
C LEU A 336 23.67 -3.79 -15.52
N SER A 337 22.76 -3.63 -16.49
CA SER A 337 22.92 -4.04 -17.88
C SER A 337 23.36 -2.88 -18.79
N GLY A 338 23.80 -1.74 -18.24
CA GLY A 338 24.24 -0.56 -18.98
C GLY A 338 23.13 0.37 -19.44
N GLY A 339 21.90 0.19 -18.96
CA GLY A 339 20.77 1.10 -19.19
C GLY A 339 20.82 2.37 -18.34
N HIS A 340 19.77 3.19 -18.43
CA HIS A 340 19.71 4.51 -17.80
C HIS A 340 18.37 4.83 -17.10
N ARG A 341 17.61 3.82 -16.71
CA ARG A 341 16.35 4.02 -15.97
C ARG A 341 16.61 4.68 -14.63
N THR A 342 15.70 5.56 -14.24
CA THR A 342 15.77 6.27 -12.95
C THR A 342 14.41 6.33 -12.28
N THR A 343 14.39 6.69 -11.01
CA THR A 343 13.16 6.96 -10.24
C THR A 343 12.54 8.31 -10.57
N ARG A 344 13.24 9.16 -11.35
CA ARG A 344 12.77 10.49 -11.72
C ARG A 344 11.51 10.40 -12.58
N ASN A 345 10.54 11.25 -12.31
CA ASN A 345 9.28 11.35 -13.06
C ASN A 345 8.46 10.05 -13.12
N ARG A 346 8.59 9.18 -12.14
CA ARG A 346 7.71 8.00 -12.05
C ARG A 346 6.24 8.41 -11.96
N LEU A 347 5.45 7.80 -12.80
CA LEU A 347 4.00 7.85 -12.66
C LEU A 347 3.55 6.70 -11.74
N VAL A 348 3.39 7.02 -10.45
CA VAL A 348 3.02 6.02 -9.43
C VAL A 348 1.50 6.00 -9.26
N PRO A 349 0.82 4.94 -9.69
CA PRO A 349 -0.60 4.75 -9.40
C PRO A 349 -0.77 4.19 -7.99
N PHE A 350 -1.91 4.42 -7.37
CA PHE A 350 -2.27 3.71 -6.14
C PHE A 350 -3.79 3.52 -6.03
N CYS A 351 -4.17 2.56 -5.20
CA CYS A 351 -5.56 2.29 -4.85
C CYS A 351 -5.67 2.03 -3.35
N ILE A 352 -6.66 2.63 -2.72
CA ILE A 352 -7.16 2.26 -1.39
C ILE A 352 -8.35 1.34 -1.64
N PHE A 353 -8.29 0.12 -1.13
CA PHE A 353 -9.28 -0.91 -1.35
C PHE A 353 -10.41 -0.86 -0.31
N THR A 354 -10.89 0.37 -0.01
CA THR A 354 -12.22 0.53 0.56
C THR A 354 -13.27 0.07 -0.47
N ASP A 355 -14.51 0.00 -0.09
CA ASP A 355 -15.61 -0.31 -1.00
C ASP A 355 -16.69 0.77 -0.87
N PRO A 356 -16.80 1.67 -1.87
CA PRO A 356 -16.06 1.68 -3.13
C PRO A 356 -14.58 2.01 -2.98
N GLU A 357 -13.79 1.60 -3.99
CA GLU A 357 -12.34 1.85 -4.08
C GLU A 357 -12.04 3.34 -4.32
N LEU A 358 -10.89 3.80 -3.81
CA LEU A 358 -10.31 5.09 -4.19
C LEU A 358 -9.00 4.85 -4.94
N ALA A 359 -8.94 5.22 -6.21
CA ALA A 359 -7.74 5.08 -7.02
C ALA A 359 -7.29 6.42 -7.60
N ARG A 360 -5.98 6.63 -7.67
CA ARG A 360 -5.39 7.83 -8.28
C ARG A 360 -4.11 7.51 -9.04
N VAL A 361 -3.92 8.25 -10.12
CA VAL A 361 -2.67 8.32 -10.89
C VAL A 361 -2.38 9.77 -11.26
N GLY A 362 -1.12 10.18 -11.20
CA GLY A 362 -0.70 11.56 -11.45
C GLY A 362 -1.04 12.52 -10.30
N LEU A 363 -1.21 13.79 -10.62
CA LEU A 363 -1.39 14.87 -9.66
C LEU A 363 -2.84 14.98 -9.16
N ASN A 364 -3.01 15.35 -7.90
CA ASN A 364 -4.26 15.92 -7.41
C ASN A 364 -4.25 17.45 -7.57
N GLU A 365 -5.36 18.13 -7.27
CA GLU A 365 -5.47 19.59 -7.42
C GLU A 365 -4.49 20.33 -6.53
N SER A 366 -4.29 19.87 -5.29
CA SER A 366 -3.36 20.46 -4.34
C SER A 366 -1.92 20.40 -4.85
N GLU A 367 -1.51 19.24 -5.39
CA GLU A 367 -0.18 19.05 -5.97
C GLU A 367 0.01 19.89 -7.24
N ALA A 368 -1.00 19.98 -8.10
CA ALA A 368 -0.96 20.80 -9.31
C ALA A 368 -0.84 22.30 -8.98
N LYS A 369 -1.61 22.78 -8.01
CA LYS A 369 -1.53 24.18 -7.51
C LYS A 369 -0.16 24.48 -6.91
N ASN A 370 0.38 23.61 -6.09
CA ASN A 370 1.70 23.77 -5.47
C ASN A 370 2.84 23.81 -6.51
N ARG A 371 2.62 23.21 -7.68
CA ARG A 371 3.57 23.26 -8.82
C ARG A 371 3.32 24.45 -9.74
N GLY A 372 2.32 25.29 -9.48
CA GLY A 372 1.96 26.44 -10.32
C GLY A 372 1.45 26.07 -11.70
N LEU A 373 0.83 24.90 -11.85
CA LEU A 373 0.32 24.45 -13.14
C LEU A 373 -1.06 25.02 -13.42
N GLU A 374 -1.29 25.48 -14.65
CA GLU A 374 -2.61 25.85 -15.14
C GLU A 374 -3.34 24.62 -15.68
N TYR A 375 -4.52 24.34 -15.14
CA TYR A 375 -5.26 23.14 -15.48
C TYR A 375 -6.78 23.37 -15.57
N ARG A 376 -7.45 22.47 -16.27
CA ARG A 376 -8.91 22.34 -16.31
C ARG A 376 -9.30 21.09 -15.53
N VAL A 377 -10.44 21.13 -14.84
CA VAL A 377 -10.97 19.99 -14.10
C VAL A 377 -12.22 19.47 -14.80
N ALA A 378 -12.23 18.17 -15.09
CA ALA A 378 -13.46 17.45 -15.39
C ALA A 378 -13.84 16.63 -14.15
N LYS A 379 -15.08 16.74 -13.69
CA LYS A 379 -15.60 15.98 -12.55
C LYS A 379 -17.04 15.55 -12.80
N MET A 380 -17.36 14.31 -12.46
CA MET A 380 -18.73 13.80 -12.53
C MET A 380 -19.00 12.76 -11.43
N PRO A 381 -20.24 12.63 -10.94
CA PRO A 381 -20.61 11.57 -10.00
C PRO A 381 -20.59 10.19 -10.68
N MET A 382 -20.25 9.13 -9.94
CA MET A 382 -20.28 7.75 -10.43
C MET A 382 -21.69 7.32 -10.87
N GLY A 383 -22.75 7.87 -10.29
CA GLY A 383 -24.13 7.62 -10.71
C GLY A 383 -24.45 8.04 -12.15
N ALA A 384 -23.61 8.84 -12.81
CA ALA A 384 -23.70 9.14 -14.23
C ALA A 384 -23.19 8.02 -15.14
N VAL A 385 -22.40 7.08 -14.60
CA VAL A 385 -21.89 5.89 -15.30
C VAL A 385 -22.93 4.79 -15.21
N LEU A 386 -23.54 4.39 -16.33
CA LEU A 386 -24.69 3.47 -16.34
C LEU A 386 -24.37 2.10 -15.71
N ARG A 387 -23.16 1.61 -15.86
CA ARG A 387 -22.73 0.35 -15.23
C ARG A 387 -22.91 0.37 -13.72
N THR A 388 -22.63 1.48 -13.04
CA THR A 388 -22.73 1.57 -11.58
C THR A 388 -24.17 1.41 -11.09
N ARG A 389 -25.16 1.83 -11.91
CA ARG A 389 -26.58 1.63 -11.62
C ARG A 389 -26.97 0.17 -11.73
N THR A 390 -26.44 -0.57 -12.71
CA THR A 390 -26.70 -2.02 -12.85
C THR A 390 -26.12 -2.84 -11.71
N LEU A 391 -25.10 -2.30 -11.02
CA LEU A 391 -24.45 -2.91 -9.86
C LEU A 391 -25.07 -2.47 -8.52
N SER A 392 -25.96 -1.46 -8.52
CA SER A 392 -26.44 -0.76 -7.30
C SER A 392 -25.29 -0.17 -6.48
N GLU A 393 -24.22 0.30 -7.15
CA GLU A 393 -22.99 0.84 -6.54
C GLU A 393 -22.61 2.18 -7.17
N SER A 394 -23.52 3.18 -7.07
CA SER A 394 -23.37 4.49 -7.71
C SER A 394 -22.67 5.55 -6.88
N ARG A 395 -22.10 5.19 -5.72
CA ARG A 395 -21.39 6.12 -4.84
C ARG A 395 -20.07 6.57 -5.44
N GLY A 396 -19.73 7.85 -5.21
CA GLY A 396 -18.45 8.44 -5.53
C GLY A 396 -18.43 9.29 -6.78
N PHE A 397 -17.24 9.51 -7.33
CA PHE A 397 -17.02 10.40 -8.47
C PHE A 397 -15.75 10.02 -9.26
N MET A 398 -15.66 10.52 -10.49
CA MET A 398 -14.45 10.61 -11.29
C MET A 398 -14.02 12.07 -11.40
N LYS A 399 -12.70 12.34 -11.29
CA LYS A 399 -12.11 13.67 -11.46
C LYS A 399 -10.82 13.56 -12.27
N MET A 400 -10.69 14.37 -13.32
CA MET A 400 -9.47 14.43 -14.15
C MET A 400 -8.95 15.85 -14.23
N LEU A 401 -7.64 16.00 -14.04
CA LEU A 401 -6.91 17.23 -14.26
C LEU A 401 -6.27 17.19 -15.64
N ILE A 402 -6.50 18.24 -16.42
CA ILE A 402 -6.05 18.35 -17.81
C ILE A 402 -5.25 19.65 -17.92
N ASP A 403 -4.04 19.55 -18.41
CA ASP A 403 -3.20 20.71 -18.69
C ASP A 403 -3.93 21.68 -19.62
N ALA A 404 -3.99 22.96 -19.23
CA ALA A 404 -4.80 23.95 -19.91
C ALA A 404 -4.35 24.21 -21.36
N ASP A 405 -3.05 24.10 -21.62
CA ASP A 405 -2.45 24.42 -22.91
C ASP A 405 -2.31 23.20 -23.82
N SER A 406 -1.67 22.15 -23.33
CA SER A 406 -1.35 20.97 -24.14
C SER A 406 -2.50 19.96 -24.24
N GLY A 407 -3.47 20.00 -23.33
CA GLY A 407 -4.52 18.97 -23.22
C GLY A 407 -4.01 17.61 -22.72
N ARG A 408 -2.79 17.54 -22.19
CA ARG A 408 -2.26 16.32 -21.54
C ARG A 408 -2.99 16.05 -20.23
N ILE A 409 -3.11 14.80 -19.88
CA ILE A 409 -3.66 14.39 -18.59
C ILE A 409 -2.60 14.60 -17.52
N LEU A 410 -2.88 15.43 -16.52
CA LEU A 410 -2.00 15.68 -15.38
C LEU A 410 -2.27 14.71 -14.22
N GLY A 411 -3.52 14.32 -14.06
CA GLY A 411 -3.92 13.39 -13.01
C GLY A 411 -5.35 12.94 -13.12
N PHE A 412 -5.63 11.79 -12.54
CA PHE A 412 -6.96 11.19 -12.50
C PHE A 412 -7.21 10.58 -11.13
N THR A 413 -8.31 10.96 -10.52
CA THR A 413 -8.82 10.40 -9.26
C THR A 413 -10.20 9.81 -9.50
N ILE A 414 -10.41 8.60 -9.05
CA ILE A 414 -11.71 7.94 -9.08
C ILE A 414 -12.00 7.33 -7.71
N PHE A 415 -13.14 7.71 -7.14
CA PHE A 415 -13.72 7.07 -5.97
C PHE A 415 -15.00 6.39 -6.42
N GLY A 416 -15.00 5.06 -6.50
CA GLY A 416 -16.10 4.33 -7.08
C GLY A 416 -15.86 2.83 -7.19
N VAL A 417 -16.87 2.09 -7.61
CA VAL A 417 -16.74 0.65 -7.85
C VAL A 417 -15.71 0.38 -8.96
N GLU A 418 -14.86 -0.65 -8.73
CA GLU A 418 -13.82 -1.08 -9.69
C GLU A 418 -12.85 0.06 -10.11
N ALA A 419 -12.59 1.03 -9.23
CA ALA A 419 -11.84 2.24 -9.55
C ALA A 419 -10.41 1.98 -10.05
N SER A 420 -9.77 0.92 -9.60
CA SER A 420 -8.42 0.52 -9.99
C SER A 420 -8.30 0.21 -11.49
N GLU A 421 -9.35 -0.31 -12.13
CA GLU A 421 -9.32 -0.72 -13.52
C GLU A 421 -9.37 0.48 -14.49
N PRO A 422 -10.35 1.42 -14.43
CA PRO A 422 -10.32 2.64 -15.24
C PRO A 422 -9.08 3.51 -15.00
N MET A 423 -8.57 3.56 -13.77
CA MET A 423 -7.32 4.26 -13.45
C MET A 423 -6.15 3.71 -14.27
N SER A 424 -6.05 2.41 -14.45
CA SER A 424 -5.00 1.77 -15.25
C SER A 424 -5.07 2.12 -16.73
N ILE A 425 -6.27 2.33 -17.28
CA ILE A 425 -6.48 2.85 -18.64
C ILE A 425 -5.91 4.26 -18.76
N VAL A 426 -6.26 5.13 -17.82
CA VAL A 426 -5.75 6.51 -17.80
C VAL A 426 -4.24 6.54 -17.62
N GLN A 427 -3.68 5.72 -16.74
CA GLN A 427 -2.24 5.58 -16.58
C GLN A 427 -1.54 5.22 -17.89
N THR A 428 -2.09 4.27 -18.65
CA THR A 428 -1.55 3.86 -19.94
C THR A 428 -1.56 5.02 -20.94
N ALA A 429 -2.66 5.80 -20.99
CA ALA A 429 -2.74 6.99 -21.82
C ALA A 429 -1.70 8.06 -21.40
N MET A 430 -1.51 8.27 -20.09
CA MET A 430 -0.50 9.21 -19.57
C MET A 430 0.93 8.76 -19.91
N LEU A 431 1.25 7.47 -19.81
CA LEU A 431 2.56 6.92 -20.16
C LEU A 431 2.86 7.06 -21.66
N ALA A 432 1.81 6.95 -22.49
CA ALA A 432 1.91 7.18 -23.95
C ALA A 432 1.82 8.66 -24.34
N GLU A 433 1.74 9.57 -23.34
CA GLU A 433 1.61 11.02 -23.53
C GLU A 433 0.41 11.44 -24.39
N LEU A 434 -0.64 10.63 -24.42
CA LEU A 434 -1.85 10.93 -25.19
C LEU A 434 -2.61 12.14 -24.60
N PRO A 435 -3.20 12.98 -25.45
CA PRO A 435 -4.10 14.03 -24.99
C PRO A 435 -5.40 13.41 -24.44
N TYR A 436 -6.12 14.12 -23.56
CA TYR A 436 -7.39 13.66 -23.00
C TYR A 436 -8.44 13.30 -24.08
N THR A 437 -8.34 13.92 -25.26
CA THR A 437 -9.23 13.67 -26.41
C THR A 437 -9.11 12.25 -26.92
N ALA A 438 -7.96 11.59 -26.76
CA ALA A 438 -7.81 10.18 -27.15
C ALA A 438 -8.75 9.26 -26.35
N LEU A 439 -8.94 9.53 -25.04
CA LEU A 439 -9.91 8.80 -24.20
C LEU A 439 -11.36 9.29 -24.43
N ARG A 440 -11.55 10.58 -24.69
CA ARG A 440 -12.86 11.14 -24.98
C ARG A 440 -13.49 10.52 -26.22
N ASP A 441 -12.69 10.36 -27.27
CA ASP A 441 -13.15 9.93 -28.59
C ASP A 441 -13.00 8.41 -28.81
N ALA A 442 -12.53 7.68 -27.78
CA ALA A 442 -12.42 6.22 -27.82
C ALA A 442 -13.80 5.55 -27.77
N ILE A 443 -13.89 4.37 -28.39
CA ILE A 443 -15.08 3.52 -28.32
C ILE A 443 -14.84 2.47 -27.22
N PHE A 444 -15.41 2.69 -26.03
CA PHE A 444 -15.41 1.71 -24.94
C PHE A 444 -16.60 0.77 -25.03
N THR A 445 -16.43 -0.45 -24.52
CA THR A 445 -17.53 -1.42 -24.44
C THR A 445 -18.61 -0.93 -23.48
N HIS A 446 -19.86 -1.06 -23.92
CA HIS A 446 -21.05 -0.75 -23.12
C HIS A 446 -21.69 -2.04 -22.57
N PRO A 447 -22.18 -2.06 -21.31
CA PRO A 447 -21.93 -1.10 -20.24
C PRO A 447 -20.70 -1.49 -19.39
N THR A 448 -19.78 -0.56 -19.21
CA THR A 448 -18.60 -0.73 -18.35
C THR A 448 -18.35 0.51 -17.50
N VAL A 449 -17.55 0.40 -16.43
CA VAL A 449 -17.11 1.57 -15.68
C VAL A 449 -16.17 2.44 -16.52
N ALA A 450 -15.35 1.81 -17.36
CA ALA A 450 -14.39 2.48 -18.25
C ALA A 450 -15.03 3.46 -19.24
N GLU A 451 -16.26 3.16 -19.76
CA GLU A 451 -16.97 4.09 -20.67
C GLU A 451 -17.29 5.43 -20.01
N GLY A 452 -17.31 5.48 -18.68
CA GLY A 452 -17.45 6.71 -17.92
C GLY A 452 -16.39 7.76 -18.24
N LEU A 453 -15.20 7.35 -18.73
CA LEU A 453 -14.15 8.26 -19.18
C LEU A 453 -14.59 9.13 -20.36
N THR A 454 -15.36 8.58 -21.33
CA THR A 454 -15.89 9.37 -22.45
C THR A 454 -16.93 10.38 -21.97
N VAL A 455 -17.80 10.00 -21.04
CA VAL A 455 -18.81 10.89 -20.45
C VAL A 455 -18.14 12.01 -19.67
N LEU A 456 -17.18 11.67 -18.77
CA LEU A 456 -16.41 12.64 -18.01
C LEU A 456 -15.74 13.68 -18.92
N LEU A 457 -15.06 13.22 -19.96
CA LEU A 457 -14.24 14.06 -20.82
C LEU A 457 -15.04 14.85 -21.85
N SER A 458 -16.26 14.43 -22.16
CA SER A 458 -17.19 15.20 -22.98
C SER A 458 -17.67 16.50 -22.31
N SER A 459 -17.57 16.57 -20.97
CA SER A 459 -17.90 17.78 -20.20
C SER A 459 -16.79 18.85 -20.23
N VAL A 460 -15.60 18.50 -20.71
CA VAL A 460 -14.47 19.45 -20.81
C VAL A 460 -14.76 20.48 -21.88
N ALA A 461 -14.91 21.76 -21.50
CA ALA A 461 -15.16 22.84 -22.44
C ALA A 461 -14.07 22.86 -23.54
N ALA A 462 -14.51 22.93 -24.78
CA ALA A 462 -13.59 23.12 -25.91
C ALA A 462 -12.78 24.40 -25.69
N LYS A 463 -11.46 24.36 -25.99
CA LYS A 463 -10.64 25.56 -25.99
C LYS A 463 -11.32 26.51 -27.01
N GLU A 464 -11.76 27.71 -26.58
CA GLU A 464 -12.27 28.70 -27.53
C GLU A 464 -11.19 28.92 -28.61
N VAL A 465 -11.48 28.48 -29.81
CA VAL A 465 -10.64 28.82 -30.97
C VAL A 465 -10.90 30.29 -31.24
N ARG A 466 -10.08 31.18 -30.69
CA ARG A 466 -10.02 32.56 -31.15
C ARG A 466 -9.59 32.49 -32.62
N ARG A 467 -10.55 32.54 -33.55
CA ARG A 467 -10.24 32.82 -34.95
C ARG A 467 -9.59 34.20 -34.96
N ALA A 468 -8.34 34.25 -35.34
CA ALA A 468 -7.71 35.53 -35.70
C ALA A 468 -8.61 36.20 -36.71
N ALA A 469 -9.04 37.44 -36.42
CA ALA A 469 -9.81 38.27 -37.30
C ALA A 469 -8.94 38.75 -38.47
#